data_0a8db5d6c0d1cfe8713f8d363f860dea
#
_entry.id   0a8db5d6c0d1cfe8713f8d363f860dea
#
_cell.length_a   1.000
_cell.length_b   1.000
_cell.length_c   1.000
_cell.angle_alpha   90.00
_cell.angle_beta   90.00
_cell.angle_gamma   90.00
#
_symmetry.space_group_name_H-M   'P 1'
#
loop_
_entity.id
_entity.type
_entity.pdbx_description
1 polymer ?
#
loop_
_entity_poly.entity_id
_entity_poly.type
_entity_poly.pdbx_seq_one_letter_code
_entity_poly.pdbx_strand_id
1 'polypeptide(L)'
;MAQLWGGRFKGKTDQLAWNFNASISFDKRLLEADVRGSRAHVEMLAKQGVITVADKDAILGGLDSIMADVESGKLVITTEYEDVHSFIEANLIDRIGDAGKKMHTGRSRNDQVALDMRLYTRDKVEETKELIVDMLGTLLDLQKEHIDTYMPGFTHLQKAQPLTLAHHLGAYFEMFKRDALRMKDIYKRMNYCPLGAGALAGTTYDLDREYTAQLLGFEGPTLNSMDSVSDRDYLLEFLSALSIMQMHLSRFAEEVIIWNSNEYQFVTIDDAYSTGSSIMPQKKNPDIAELVRGKTGRIYGDMMSLFTTMKGIPLAYNKDMQEDKEVAFDSIDNAQNCLILFTDMLRTLKFNKNVMEKSAMKGFTNATDAADYLVVKGVPFRDAHSVIGQIVLHCIEKDCAIDDLDIDTLKKFDSHFDNDIYDAISLKTCVEKRLTIGAPGIDAMKKVIAINEDFLKSLKK
;
A
#
# COMPACT_ATOMS: atom_id res chain seq x y z
N MET A 1 25.63 -14.77 -27.35
CA MET A 1 25.15 -15.48 -26.16
C MET A 1 26.37 -15.77 -25.28
N ALA A 2 26.51 -14.99 -24.22
CA ALA A 2 27.57 -15.19 -23.22
C ALA A 2 27.05 -16.22 -22.19
N GLN A 3 27.42 -17.50 -22.37
CA GLN A 3 27.13 -18.55 -21.40
C GLN A 3 28.36 -18.68 -20.48
N LEU A 4 28.18 -18.43 -19.19
CA LEU A 4 29.21 -18.63 -18.14
C LEU A 4 29.25 -20.08 -17.65
N TRP A 5 28.35 -20.95 -18.11
CA TRP A 5 28.27 -22.38 -17.86
C TRP A 5 28.25 -23.14 -19.19
N GLY A 6 28.99 -24.23 -19.34
CA GLY A 6 28.98 -24.92 -20.63
C GLY A 6 29.92 -26.11 -20.74
N GLY A 7 30.81 -26.31 -19.80
CA GLY A 7 31.89 -27.34 -19.91
C GLY A 7 31.41 -28.78 -20.12
N ARG A 8 30.13 -29.10 -19.76
CA ARG A 8 29.55 -30.45 -19.92
C ARG A 8 28.74 -30.59 -21.23
N PHE A 9 28.32 -29.48 -21.84
CA PHE A 9 27.40 -29.52 -22.98
C PHE A 9 28.16 -29.59 -24.32
N LYS A 10 27.72 -30.47 -25.22
CA LYS A 10 28.31 -30.67 -26.55
C LYS A 10 27.55 -29.95 -27.66
N GLY A 11 26.32 -29.45 -27.41
CA GLY A 11 25.47 -28.81 -28.40
C GLY A 11 25.21 -27.34 -28.05
N LYS A 12 24.77 -26.57 -29.04
CA LYS A 12 24.27 -25.19 -28.84
C LYS A 12 22.86 -25.22 -28.29
N THR A 13 22.54 -24.32 -27.38
CA THR A 13 21.18 -24.13 -26.88
C THR A 13 20.26 -23.63 -28.01
N ASP A 14 19.05 -24.18 -28.11
CA ASP A 14 18.03 -23.70 -29.03
C ASP A 14 17.66 -22.24 -28.72
N GLN A 15 17.45 -21.42 -29.75
CA GLN A 15 17.20 -19.98 -29.57
C GLN A 15 15.88 -19.71 -28.83
N LEU A 16 14.82 -20.48 -29.10
CA LEU A 16 13.53 -20.32 -28.42
C LEU A 16 13.67 -20.73 -26.96
N ALA A 17 14.36 -21.84 -26.67
CA ALA A 17 14.64 -22.29 -25.31
C ALA A 17 15.49 -21.25 -24.54
N TRP A 18 16.47 -20.61 -25.21
CA TRP A 18 17.24 -19.51 -24.61
C TRP A 18 16.35 -18.33 -24.22
N ASN A 19 15.56 -17.83 -25.16
CA ASN A 19 14.67 -16.68 -24.95
C ASN A 19 13.63 -16.97 -23.85
N PHE A 20 13.11 -18.19 -23.79
CA PHE A 20 12.15 -18.62 -22.79
C PHE A 20 12.74 -18.69 -21.38
N ASN A 21 14.03 -19.05 -21.29
CA ASN A 21 14.74 -19.23 -20.02
C ASN A 21 15.33 -17.91 -19.48
N ALA A 22 15.63 -16.95 -20.35
CA ALA A 22 16.27 -15.69 -20.00
C ALA A 22 15.36 -14.77 -19.21
N SER A 23 15.90 -14.13 -18.16
CA SER A 23 15.17 -13.20 -17.28
C SER A 23 15.62 -11.75 -17.41
N ILE A 24 16.67 -11.46 -18.18
CA ILE A 24 17.27 -10.12 -18.28
C ILE A 24 16.26 -9.00 -18.64
N SER A 25 15.19 -9.32 -19.37
CA SER A 25 14.17 -8.36 -19.78
C SER A 25 13.47 -7.69 -18.57
N PHE A 26 13.31 -8.40 -17.47
CA PHE A 26 12.66 -7.94 -16.24
C PHE A 26 13.61 -7.87 -15.03
N ASP A 27 14.58 -8.78 -14.89
CA ASP A 27 15.47 -8.82 -13.72
C ASP A 27 16.57 -7.75 -13.74
N LYS A 28 16.78 -7.04 -14.86
CA LYS A 28 17.62 -5.84 -14.91
C LYS A 28 17.29 -4.80 -13.83
N ARG A 29 16.08 -4.83 -13.27
CA ARG A 29 15.67 -4.00 -12.13
C ARG A 29 16.44 -4.33 -10.85
N LEU A 30 17.05 -5.50 -10.77
CA LEU A 30 17.87 -5.95 -9.63
C LEU A 30 19.33 -5.52 -9.72
N LEU A 31 19.73 -4.77 -10.76
CA LEU A 31 21.14 -4.37 -10.98
C LEU A 31 21.76 -3.76 -9.72
N GLU A 32 21.10 -2.80 -9.09
CA GLU A 32 21.61 -2.13 -7.89
C GLU A 32 21.70 -3.11 -6.71
N ALA A 33 20.70 -3.96 -6.51
CA ALA A 33 20.67 -4.95 -5.45
C ALA A 33 21.82 -5.98 -5.61
N ASP A 34 22.05 -6.46 -6.84
CA ASP A 34 23.16 -7.39 -7.14
C ASP A 34 24.53 -6.74 -6.89
N VAL A 35 24.73 -5.52 -7.35
CA VAL A 35 26.00 -4.80 -7.12
C VAL A 35 26.23 -4.57 -5.62
N ARG A 36 25.20 -4.17 -4.85
CA ARG A 36 25.29 -4.05 -3.37
C ARG A 36 25.66 -5.39 -2.73
N GLY A 37 24.98 -6.48 -3.13
CA GLY A 37 25.26 -7.83 -2.67
C GLY A 37 26.67 -8.31 -3.03
N SER A 38 27.09 -8.09 -4.26
CA SER A 38 28.42 -8.44 -4.77
C SER A 38 29.54 -7.68 -4.05
N ARG A 39 29.37 -6.40 -3.74
CA ARG A 39 30.31 -5.60 -2.92
C ARG A 39 30.51 -6.22 -1.54
N ALA A 40 29.42 -6.46 -0.82
CA ALA A 40 29.47 -7.04 0.52
C ALA A 40 30.12 -8.44 0.52
N HIS A 41 29.83 -9.24 -0.50
CA HIS A 41 30.43 -10.55 -0.67
C HIS A 41 31.96 -10.47 -0.88
N VAL A 42 32.40 -9.60 -1.75
CA VAL A 42 33.83 -9.39 -2.07
C VAL A 42 34.61 -8.85 -0.86
N GLU A 43 34.02 -7.92 -0.11
CA GLU A 43 34.62 -7.42 1.13
C GLU A 43 34.77 -8.52 2.15
N MET A 44 33.78 -9.39 2.30
CA MET A 44 33.84 -10.57 3.18
C MET A 44 34.89 -11.58 2.72
N LEU A 45 34.97 -11.90 1.42
CA LEU A 45 35.96 -12.80 0.88
C LEU A 45 37.39 -12.31 1.16
N ALA A 46 37.65 -11.02 1.02
CA ALA A 46 38.96 -10.44 1.32
C ALA A 46 39.28 -10.47 2.83
N LYS A 47 38.29 -10.17 3.68
CA LYS A 47 38.42 -10.27 5.15
C LYS A 47 38.78 -11.69 5.59
N GLN A 48 38.19 -12.71 4.95
CA GLN A 48 38.47 -14.12 5.23
C GLN A 48 39.72 -14.65 4.53
N GLY A 49 40.42 -13.83 3.76
CA GLY A 49 41.63 -14.23 3.03
C GLY A 49 41.39 -15.18 1.85
N VAL A 50 40.16 -15.31 1.40
CA VAL A 50 39.80 -16.15 0.24
C VAL A 50 40.26 -15.48 -1.07
N ILE A 51 40.22 -14.15 -1.12
CA ILE A 51 40.82 -13.35 -2.19
C ILE A 51 41.77 -12.31 -1.60
N THR A 52 42.66 -11.76 -2.42
CA THR A 52 43.58 -10.73 -1.96
C THR A 52 42.89 -9.36 -1.84
N VAL A 53 43.47 -8.46 -1.05
CA VAL A 53 42.99 -7.05 -0.98
C VAL A 53 43.05 -6.39 -2.37
N ALA A 54 44.09 -6.67 -3.16
CA ALA A 54 44.20 -6.13 -4.52
C ALA A 54 43.10 -6.64 -5.44
N ASP A 55 42.70 -7.92 -5.35
CA ASP A 55 41.52 -8.43 -6.09
C ASP A 55 40.24 -7.74 -5.66
N LYS A 56 40.03 -7.57 -4.33
CA LYS A 56 38.88 -6.85 -3.79
C LYS A 56 38.80 -5.45 -4.36
N ASP A 57 39.87 -4.64 -4.26
CA ASP A 57 39.89 -3.25 -4.71
C ASP A 57 39.66 -3.14 -6.23
N ALA A 58 40.22 -4.06 -7.03
CA ALA A 58 39.96 -4.14 -8.46
C ALA A 58 38.48 -4.46 -8.77
N ILE A 59 37.88 -5.42 -8.06
CA ILE A 59 36.47 -5.80 -8.25
C ILE A 59 35.55 -4.63 -7.86
N LEU A 60 35.75 -4.01 -6.71
CA LEU A 60 34.94 -2.88 -6.25
C LEU A 60 35.01 -1.71 -7.25
N GLY A 61 36.21 -1.35 -7.73
CA GLY A 61 36.39 -0.31 -8.75
C GLY A 61 35.73 -0.67 -10.10
N GLY A 62 35.78 -1.97 -10.48
CA GLY A 62 35.10 -2.46 -11.67
C GLY A 62 33.57 -2.37 -11.58
N LEU A 63 32.99 -2.71 -10.42
CA LEU A 63 31.56 -2.59 -10.16
C LEU A 63 31.10 -1.11 -10.17
N ASP A 64 31.90 -0.18 -9.58
CA ASP A 64 31.64 1.26 -9.65
C ASP A 64 31.61 1.76 -11.08
N SER A 65 32.57 1.34 -11.88
CA SER A 65 32.66 1.70 -13.29
C SER A 65 31.48 1.16 -14.11
N ILE A 66 30.98 -0.05 -13.80
CA ILE A 66 29.79 -0.62 -14.46
C ILE A 66 28.56 0.22 -14.13
N MET A 67 28.34 0.53 -12.86
CA MET A 67 27.20 1.35 -12.42
C MET A 67 27.20 2.73 -13.09
N ALA A 68 28.34 3.44 -13.07
CA ALA A 68 28.46 4.75 -13.70
C ALA A 68 28.21 4.70 -15.22
N ASP A 69 28.68 3.66 -15.91
CA ASP A 69 28.45 3.50 -17.33
C ASP A 69 26.98 3.17 -17.68
N VAL A 70 26.28 2.41 -16.80
CA VAL A 70 24.84 2.14 -16.97
C VAL A 70 24.03 3.41 -16.70
N GLU A 71 24.31 4.11 -15.61
CA GLU A 71 23.61 5.37 -15.24
C GLU A 71 23.79 6.46 -16.32
N SER A 72 24.97 6.58 -16.90
CA SER A 72 25.23 7.52 -18.00
C SER A 72 24.71 7.08 -19.36
N GLY A 73 24.17 5.87 -19.48
CA GLY A 73 23.69 5.28 -20.74
C GLY A 73 24.81 4.82 -21.69
N LYS A 74 26.08 4.86 -21.25
CA LYS A 74 27.23 4.37 -22.04
C LYS A 74 27.24 2.84 -22.15
N LEU A 75 26.77 2.14 -21.11
CA LEU A 75 26.56 0.71 -21.08
C LEU A 75 25.08 0.38 -21.01
N VAL A 76 24.57 -0.30 -22.03
CA VAL A 76 23.14 -0.65 -22.13
C VAL A 76 22.97 -2.14 -21.80
N ILE A 77 22.01 -2.46 -20.94
CA ILE A 77 21.64 -3.83 -20.64
C ILE A 77 20.85 -4.41 -21.82
N THR A 78 21.41 -5.41 -22.50
CA THR A 78 20.83 -6.04 -23.68
C THR A 78 20.36 -7.47 -23.41
N THR A 79 19.52 -8.01 -24.30
CA THR A 79 19.01 -9.39 -24.25
C THR A 79 20.04 -10.45 -24.68
N GLU A 80 21.29 -10.08 -24.88
CA GLU A 80 22.39 -11.03 -25.18
C GLU A 80 22.80 -11.85 -23.96
N TYR A 81 22.49 -11.37 -22.77
CA TYR A 81 22.74 -12.03 -21.48
C TYR A 81 21.52 -12.80 -21.01
N GLU A 82 21.71 -13.86 -20.22
CA GLU A 82 20.64 -14.67 -19.66
C GLU A 82 19.90 -13.89 -18.54
N ASP A 83 20.67 -13.25 -17.66
CA ASP A 83 20.20 -12.52 -16.48
C ASP A 83 21.12 -11.32 -16.15
N VAL A 84 20.69 -10.48 -15.22
CA VAL A 84 21.45 -9.29 -14.76
C VAL A 84 22.79 -9.69 -14.15
N HIS A 85 22.85 -10.84 -13.49
CA HIS A 85 24.06 -11.35 -12.85
C HIS A 85 25.13 -11.68 -13.89
N SER A 86 24.75 -12.38 -14.99
CA SER A 86 25.63 -12.68 -16.12
C SER A 86 26.10 -11.41 -16.83
N PHE A 87 25.24 -10.40 -16.92
CA PHE A 87 25.60 -9.10 -17.46
C PHE A 87 26.71 -8.44 -16.62
N ILE A 88 26.53 -8.39 -15.28
CA ILE A 88 27.52 -7.78 -14.36
C ILE A 88 28.84 -8.54 -14.43
N GLU A 89 28.80 -9.87 -14.29
CA GLU A 89 30.00 -10.71 -14.24
C GLU A 89 30.81 -10.64 -15.54
N ALA A 90 30.16 -10.71 -16.71
CA ALA A 90 30.82 -10.60 -18.01
C ALA A 90 31.50 -9.22 -18.19
N ASN A 91 30.76 -8.12 -17.90
CA ASN A 91 31.33 -6.79 -18.01
C ASN A 91 32.45 -6.54 -17.01
N LEU A 92 32.39 -7.15 -15.82
CA LEU A 92 33.46 -7.06 -14.84
C LEU A 92 34.71 -7.79 -15.34
N ILE A 93 34.58 -9.02 -15.85
CA ILE A 93 35.69 -9.80 -16.40
C ILE A 93 36.36 -9.08 -17.58
N ASP A 94 35.56 -8.48 -18.47
CA ASP A 94 36.07 -7.72 -19.61
C ASP A 94 36.90 -6.49 -19.19
N ARG A 95 36.60 -5.88 -18.03
CA ARG A 95 37.29 -4.69 -17.50
C ARG A 95 38.56 -5.02 -16.71
N ILE A 96 38.51 -6.07 -15.89
CA ILE A 96 39.55 -6.34 -14.88
C ILE A 96 40.18 -7.75 -15.01
N GLY A 97 39.78 -8.53 -16.01
CA GLY A 97 40.35 -9.85 -16.30
C GLY A 97 40.13 -10.88 -15.20
N ASP A 98 41.18 -11.62 -14.83
CA ASP A 98 41.12 -12.74 -13.89
C ASP A 98 40.63 -12.36 -12.47
N ALA A 99 40.86 -11.13 -12.04
CA ALA A 99 40.34 -10.67 -10.77
C ALA A 99 38.78 -10.68 -10.76
N GLY A 100 38.12 -10.32 -11.88
CA GLY A 100 36.67 -10.37 -12.02
C GLY A 100 36.07 -11.75 -11.84
N LYS A 101 36.76 -12.80 -12.28
CA LYS A 101 36.34 -14.20 -12.11
C LYS A 101 36.28 -14.66 -10.65
N LYS A 102 36.98 -13.97 -9.73
CA LYS A 102 37.00 -14.29 -8.31
C LYS A 102 35.77 -13.81 -7.56
N MET A 103 34.99 -12.88 -8.11
CA MET A 103 33.80 -12.33 -7.49
C MET A 103 32.77 -13.42 -7.15
N HIS A 104 32.67 -14.47 -7.96
CA HIS A 104 31.69 -15.56 -7.75
C HIS A 104 32.14 -16.64 -6.78
N THR A 105 33.39 -16.55 -6.20
CA THR A 105 33.97 -17.57 -5.31
C THR A 105 33.06 -17.80 -4.09
N GLY A 106 32.71 -19.07 -3.80
CA GLY A 106 31.86 -19.42 -2.66
C GLY A 106 30.40 -19.01 -2.75
N ARG A 107 29.95 -18.57 -3.92
CA ARG A 107 28.58 -18.12 -4.18
C ARG A 107 27.87 -19.00 -5.22
N SER A 108 26.57 -19.14 -5.13
CA SER A 108 25.72 -19.72 -6.15
C SER A 108 24.80 -18.65 -6.73
N ARG A 109 24.29 -18.87 -7.94
CA ARG A 109 23.20 -18.05 -8.51
C ARG A 109 21.97 -18.08 -7.59
N ASN A 110 21.73 -19.19 -6.86
CA ASN A 110 20.58 -19.38 -6.00
C ASN A 110 20.58 -18.43 -4.79
N ASP A 111 21.67 -18.32 -4.04
CA ASP A 111 21.75 -17.39 -2.90
C ASP A 111 21.94 -15.93 -3.34
N GLN A 112 22.54 -15.70 -4.51
CA GLN A 112 22.65 -14.39 -5.14
C GLN A 112 21.27 -13.82 -5.48
N VAL A 113 20.44 -14.53 -6.26
CA VAL A 113 19.10 -14.05 -6.63
C VAL A 113 18.17 -13.95 -5.43
N ALA A 114 18.30 -14.83 -4.44
CA ALA A 114 17.54 -14.75 -3.20
C ALA A 114 17.87 -13.48 -2.41
N LEU A 115 19.16 -13.09 -2.35
CA LEU A 115 19.59 -11.84 -1.76
C LEU A 115 19.04 -10.63 -2.51
N ASP A 116 19.17 -10.61 -3.83
CA ASP A 116 18.81 -9.45 -4.64
C ASP A 116 17.31 -9.16 -4.56
N MET A 117 16.50 -10.21 -4.65
CA MET A 117 15.05 -10.08 -4.45
C MET A 117 14.71 -9.59 -3.03
N ARG A 118 15.45 -10.03 -2.01
CA ARG A 118 15.22 -9.61 -0.63
C ARG A 118 15.62 -8.15 -0.40
N LEU A 119 16.76 -7.72 -0.95
CA LEU A 119 17.20 -6.32 -0.90
C LEU A 119 16.22 -5.41 -1.63
N TYR A 120 15.87 -5.75 -2.86
CA TYR A 120 14.91 -5.00 -3.66
C TYR A 120 13.55 -4.88 -2.94
N THR A 121 13.02 -6.00 -2.47
CA THR A 121 11.73 -6.02 -1.78
C THR A 121 11.78 -5.22 -0.48
N ARG A 122 12.87 -5.30 0.28
CA ARG A 122 13.07 -4.52 1.51
C ARG A 122 13.02 -3.02 1.25
N ASP A 123 13.71 -2.56 0.21
CA ASP A 123 13.69 -1.15 -0.19
C ASP A 123 12.28 -0.74 -0.62
N LYS A 124 11.56 -1.59 -1.37
CA LYS A 124 10.17 -1.32 -1.79
C LYS A 124 9.14 -1.35 -0.65
N VAL A 125 9.37 -2.13 0.39
CA VAL A 125 8.55 -2.10 1.63
C VAL A 125 8.71 -0.75 2.34
N GLU A 126 9.94 -0.23 2.47
CA GLU A 126 10.21 1.08 3.06
C GLU A 126 9.60 2.21 2.21
N GLU A 127 9.81 2.21 0.90
CA GLU A 127 9.20 3.18 -0.01
C GLU A 127 7.65 3.18 0.12
N THR A 128 7.05 2.00 0.14
CA THR A 128 5.59 1.88 0.30
C THR A 128 5.12 2.41 1.65
N LYS A 129 5.88 2.14 2.72
CA LYS A 129 5.59 2.70 4.05
C LYS A 129 5.64 4.24 4.04
N GLU A 130 6.64 4.83 3.38
CA GLU A 130 6.74 6.29 3.24
C GLU A 130 5.56 6.89 2.48
N LEU A 131 5.11 6.25 1.40
CA LEU A 131 3.92 6.67 0.66
C LEU A 131 2.64 6.55 1.51
N ILE A 132 2.51 5.51 2.34
CA ILE A 132 1.39 5.39 3.28
C ILE A 132 1.46 6.50 4.34
N VAL A 133 2.64 6.84 4.84
CA VAL A 133 2.83 7.96 5.78
C VAL A 133 2.41 9.29 5.16
N ASP A 134 2.67 9.49 3.89
CA ASP A 134 2.25 10.67 3.13
C ASP A 134 0.71 10.74 2.98
N MET A 135 0.07 9.62 2.65
CA MET A 135 -1.41 9.49 2.65
C MET A 135 -2.00 9.80 4.03
N LEU A 136 -1.42 9.25 5.10
CA LEU A 136 -1.85 9.51 6.48
C LEU A 136 -1.73 10.99 6.85
N GLY A 137 -0.64 11.64 6.43
CA GLY A 137 -0.45 13.08 6.60
C GLY A 137 -1.57 13.88 5.90
N THR A 138 -1.84 13.57 4.66
CA THR A 138 -2.91 14.19 3.86
C THR A 138 -4.29 14.02 4.52
N LEU A 139 -4.62 12.81 4.96
CA LEU A 139 -5.88 12.53 5.66
C LEU A 139 -5.99 13.30 6.99
N LEU A 140 -4.89 13.42 7.72
CA LEU A 140 -4.86 14.15 8.98
C LEU A 140 -5.09 15.65 8.79
N ASP A 141 -4.50 16.24 7.75
CA ASP A 141 -4.69 17.66 7.43
C ASP A 141 -6.13 17.92 6.98
N LEU A 142 -6.71 17.05 6.15
CA LEU A 142 -8.12 17.13 5.76
C LEU A 142 -9.06 16.96 6.96
N GLN A 143 -8.76 16.07 7.92
CA GLN A 143 -9.55 15.94 9.15
C GLN A 143 -9.55 17.23 9.97
N LYS A 144 -8.41 17.91 10.08
CA LYS A 144 -8.32 19.21 10.78
C LYS A 144 -9.13 20.30 10.09
N GLU A 145 -9.04 20.37 8.76
CA GLU A 145 -9.75 21.37 7.95
C GLU A 145 -11.26 21.19 7.98
N HIS A 146 -11.71 19.93 8.08
CA HIS A 146 -13.13 19.56 7.96
C HIS A 146 -13.74 19.02 9.25
N ILE A 147 -13.20 19.42 10.38
CA ILE A 147 -13.66 18.95 11.71
C ILE A 147 -15.12 19.34 12.00
N ASP A 148 -15.59 20.42 11.40
CA ASP A 148 -16.96 20.99 11.52
C ASP A 148 -17.76 20.91 10.22
N THR A 149 -17.29 20.17 9.23
CA THR A 149 -18.00 19.96 7.96
C THR A 149 -19.00 18.83 8.13
N TYR A 150 -20.28 19.15 8.30
CA TYR A 150 -21.35 18.16 8.50
C TYR A 150 -21.71 17.47 7.18
N MET A 151 -21.95 16.15 7.26
CA MET A 151 -22.42 15.33 6.15
C MET A 151 -23.29 14.18 6.65
N PRO A 152 -24.14 13.58 5.77
CA PRO A 152 -24.86 12.37 6.14
C PRO A 152 -23.90 11.18 6.17
N GLY A 153 -23.99 10.35 7.21
CA GLY A 153 -23.46 9.01 7.22
C GLY A 153 -24.42 8.03 6.53
N PHE A 154 -23.87 6.99 5.91
CA PHE A 154 -24.64 6.02 5.15
C PHE A 154 -24.43 4.61 5.68
N THR A 155 -25.50 3.83 5.72
CA THR A 155 -25.51 2.38 5.78
C THR A 155 -26.41 1.85 4.66
N HIS A 156 -26.01 0.79 3.96
CA HIS A 156 -26.75 0.25 2.82
C HIS A 156 -27.04 1.30 1.71
N LEU A 157 -26.14 2.31 1.57
CA LEU A 157 -26.35 3.51 0.73
C LEU A 157 -27.62 4.31 1.07
N GLN A 158 -28.20 4.08 2.24
CA GLN A 158 -29.28 4.89 2.80
C GLN A 158 -28.71 5.85 3.85
N LYS A 159 -29.24 7.08 3.91
CA LYS A 159 -28.87 8.03 4.95
C LYS A 159 -29.24 7.47 6.32
N ALA A 160 -28.29 7.52 7.24
CA ALA A 160 -28.45 6.96 8.58
C ALA A 160 -28.39 8.06 9.65
N GLN A 161 -27.20 8.46 10.05
CA GLN A 161 -26.97 9.47 11.08
C GLN A 161 -26.02 10.55 10.56
N PRO A 162 -26.13 11.79 11.06
CA PRO A 162 -25.21 12.85 10.66
C PRO A 162 -23.84 12.65 11.34
N LEU A 163 -22.80 13.03 10.63
CA LEU A 163 -21.42 12.99 11.12
C LEU A 163 -20.61 14.16 10.50
N THR A 164 -19.32 14.26 10.81
CA THR A 164 -18.41 15.21 10.16
C THR A 164 -17.57 14.52 9.08
N LEU A 165 -17.17 15.28 8.07
CA LEU A 165 -16.22 14.77 7.05
C LEU A 165 -14.91 14.32 7.70
N ALA A 166 -14.45 15.02 8.76
CA ALA A 166 -13.29 14.58 9.55
C ALA A 166 -13.46 13.19 10.12
N HIS A 167 -14.64 12.86 10.66
CA HIS A 167 -14.92 11.52 11.18
C HIS A 167 -14.91 10.47 10.07
N HIS A 168 -15.50 10.77 8.93
CA HIS A 168 -15.50 9.86 7.77
C HIS A 168 -14.09 9.58 7.27
N LEU A 169 -13.28 10.64 7.04
CA LEU A 169 -11.88 10.50 6.63
C LEU A 169 -11.02 9.79 7.69
N GLY A 170 -11.39 9.94 8.97
CA GLY A 170 -10.77 9.20 10.08
C GLY A 170 -10.88 7.69 9.95
N ALA A 171 -11.96 7.18 9.36
CA ALA A 171 -12.09 5.74 9.10
C ALA A 171 -11.03 5.25 8.10
N TYR A 172 -10.75 6.01 7.04
CA TYR A 172 -9.66 5.71 6.09
C TYR A 172 -8.28 5.89 6.73
N PHE A 173 -8.10 6.89 7.58
CA PHE A 173 -6.87 7.01 8.37
C PHE A 173 -6.57 5.74 9.16
N GLU A 174 -7.55 5.17 9.86
CA GLU A 174 -7.38 3.92 10.62
C GLU A 174 -7.10 2.71 9.71
N MET A 175 -7.60 2.70 8.47
CA MET A 175 -7.26 1.64 7.49
C MET A 175 -5.78 1.72 7.09
N PHE A 176 -5.31 2.89 6.63
CA PHE A 176 -3.92 3.09 6.21
C PHE A 176 -2.93 3.03 7.38
N LYS A 177 -3.34 3.39 8.58
CA LYS A 177 -2.56 3.16 9.81
C LYS A 177 -2.23 1.68 10.02
N ARG A 178 -3.20 0.79 9.82
CA ARG A 178 -2.97 -0.65 9.86
C ARG A 178 -2.08 -1.13 8.71
N ASP A 179 -2.16 -0.50 7.53
CA ASP A 179 -1.28 -0.84 6.41
C ASP A 179 0.18 -0.44 6.68
N ALA A 180 0.43 0.74 7.28
CA ALA A 180 1.75 1.15 7.71
C ALA A 180 2.37 0.17 8.74
N LEU A 181 1.56 -0.32 9.68
CA LEU A 181 2.00 -1.33 10.65
C LEU A 181 2.33 -2.67 9.99
N ARG A 182 1.56 -3.09 8.96
CA ARG A 182 1.89 -4.30 8.17
C ARG A 182 3.25 -4.17 7.49
N MET A 183 3.56 -3.03 6.87
CA MET A 183 4.88 -2.80 6.27
C MET A 183 6.01 -2.95 7.28
N LYS A 184 5.83 -2.39 8.48
CA LYS A 184 6.81 -2.52 9.57
C LYS A 184 7.01 -3.98 10.00
N ASP A 185 5.94 -4.75 10.09
CA ASP A 185 5.99 -6.15 10.50
C ASP A 185 6.66 -7.04 9.43
N ILE A 186 6.38 -6.78 8.14
CA ILE A 186 7.02 -7.47 7.01
C ILE A 186 8.52 -7.17 7.02
N TYR A 187 8.90 -5.90 7.12
CA TYR A 187 10.31 -5.50 7.19
C TYR A 187 11.06 -6.26 8.26
N LYS A 188 10.51 -6.35 9.46
CA LYS A 188 11.13 -7.05 10.59
C LYS A 188 11.35 -8.55 10.31
N ARG A 189 10.36 -9.23 9.71
CA ARG A 189 10.49 -10.67 9.42
C ARG A 189 11.43 -10.97 8.27
N MET A 190 11.46 -10.13 7.24
CA MET A 190 12.29 -10.34 6.06
C MET A 190 13.76 -9.94 6.23
N ASN A 191 14.10 -9.19 7.28
CA ASN A 191 15.41 -8.55 7.42
C ASN A 191 16.53 -9.51 7.85
N TYR A 192 16.67 -10.67 7.15
CA TYR A 192 17.72 -11.65 7.35
C TYR A 192 18.42 -11.99 6.02
N CYS A 193 19.77 -12.06 6.05
CA CYS A 193 20.62 -12.21 4.87
C CYS A 193 20.71 -13.67 4.41
N PRO A 194 20.32 -14.03 3.18
CA PRO A 194 20.45 -15.37 2.65
C PRO A 194 21.84 -15.67 2.07
N LEU A 195 22.68 -14.66 1.78
CA LEU A 195 23.95 -14.81 1.10
C LEU A 195 24.92 -15.68 1.92
N GLY A 196 25.66 -16.52 1.21
CA GLY A 196 26.53 -17.55 1.80
C GLY A 196 25.83 -18.91 2.02
N ALA A 197 24.54 -19.01 1.65
CA ALA A 197 23.84 -20.29 1.63
C ALA A 197 24.29 -21.21 0.47
N GLY A 198 25.01 -20.67 -0.51
CA GLY A 198 25.40 -21.38 -1.72
C GLY A 198 24.19 -21.84 -2.51
N ALA A 199 24.30 -23.00 -3.16
CA ALA A 199 23.16 -23.56 -3.91
C ALA A 199 22.01 -24.02 -2.99
N LEU A 200 22.34 -24.61 -1.83
CA LEU A 200 21.42 -25.12 -0.80
C LEU A 200 22.09 -25.63 0.50
N ALA A 201 23.39 -25.90 0.46
CA ALA A 201 24.11 -26.59 1.54
C ALA A 201 25.33 -25.79 2.05
N GLY A 202 25.37 -24.49 1.76
CA GLY A 202 26.55 -23.67 2.08
C GLY A 202 27.73 -23.95 1.16
N THR A 203 28.93 -23.73 1.66
CA THR A 203 30.20 -23.88 0.94
C THR A 203 31.29 -24.39 1.88
N THR A 204 32.37 -24.90 1.33
CA THR A 204 33.56 -25.33 2.10
C THR A 204 34.52 -24.18 2.44
N TYR A 205 34.26 -22.98 1.93
CA TYR A 205 35.00 -21.79 2.34
C TYR A 205 34.50 -21.29 3.70
N ASP A 206 35.37 -20.72 4.50
CA ASP A 206 35.03 -20.11 5.78
C ASP A 206 34.45 -18.71 5.56
N LEU A 207 33.19 -18.65 5.17
CA LEU A 207 32.48 -17.39 4.90
C LEU A 207 31.92 -16.77 6.17
N ASP A 208 32.25 -15.50 6.43
CA ASP A 208 31.67 -14.72 7.53
C ASP A 208 30.30 -14.14 7.13
N ARG A 209 29.24 -14.95 7.27
CA ARG A 209 27.86 -14.58 6.94
C ARG A 209 27.30 -13.47 7.85
N GLU A 210 27.76 -13.38 9.09
CA GLU A 210 27.36 -12.33 10.02
C GLU A 210 27.90 -10.98 9.55
N TYR A 211 29.18 -10.94 9.15
CA TYR A 211 29.79 -9.74 8.57
C TYR A 211 29.10 -9.30 7.26
N THR A 212 28.77 -10.24 6.39
CA THR A 212 28.02 -9.93 5.16
C THR A 212 26.63 -9.34 5.48
N ALA A 213 25.92 -9.92 6.44
CA ALA A 213 24.62 -9.41 6.89
C ALA A 213 24.74 -7.98 7.47
N GLN A 214 25.77 -7.72 8.27
CA GLN A 214 26.05 -6.39 8.82
C GLN A 214 26.31 -5.33 7.73
N LEU A 215 27.14 -5.67 6.73
CA LEU A 215 27.45 -4.78 5.61
C LEU A 215 26.20 -4.39 4.80
N LEU A 216 25.23 -5.29 4.73
CA LEU A 216 23.96 -5.09 4.00
C LEU A 216 22.81 -4.57 4.88
N GLY A 217 23.05 -4.30 6.16
CA GLY A 217 22.06 -3.76 7.09
C GLY A 217 20.95 -4.76 7.47
N PHE A 218 21.25 -6.07 7.44
CA PHE A 218 20.36 -7.11 7.95
C PHE A 218 20.55 -7.33 9.45
N GLU A 219 19.54 -7.87 10.13
CA GLU A 219 19.61 -8.28 11.55
C GLU A 219 20.60 -9.42 11.79
N GLY A 220 20.82 -10.26 10.77
CA GLY A 220 21.72 -11.40 10.79
C GLY A 220 21.55 -12.29 9.58
N PRO A 221 22.29 -13.41 9.50
CA PRO A 221 22.12 -14.39 8.44
C PRO A 221 20.86 -15.25 8.68
N THR A 222 20.28 -15.79 7.61
CA THR A 222 19.29 -16.86 7.69
C THR A 222 19.93 -18.15 8.24
N LEU A 223 19.18 -18.92 9.04
CA LEU A 223 19.75 -20.02 9.85
C LEU A 223 19.73 -21.41 9.18
N ASN A 224 19.11 -21.54 8.01
CA ASN A 224 19.10 -22.78 7.23
C ASN A 224 19.38 -22.45 5.76
N SER A 225 20.44 -23.02 5.20
CA SER A 225 20.90 -22.70 3.84
C SER A 225 19.95 -23.18 2.74
N MET A 226 19.19 -24.23 2.98
CA MET A 226 18.19 -24.73 2.02
C MET A 226 16.96 -23.84 1.99
N ASP A 227 16.47 -23.41 3.14
CA ASP A 227 15.39 -22.45 3.30
C ASP A 227 15.79 -21.07 2.75
N SER A 228 17.03 -20.64 2.98
CA SER A 228 17.58 -19.36 2.51
C SER A 228 17.38 -19.10 1.02
N VAL A 229 17.49 -20.13 0.19
CA VAL A 229 17.36 -20.05 -1.28
C VAL A 229 15.95 -20.38 -1.76
N SER A 230 15.11 -20.94 -0.88
CA SER A 230 13.72 -21.35 -1.17
C SER A 230 12.68 -20.34 -0.72
N ASP A 231 12.94 -19.61 0.36
CA ASP A 231 11.97 -18.69 0.98
C ASP A 231 11.51 -17.57 0.05
N ARG A 232 10.21 -17.45 -0.07
CA ARG A 232 9.50 -16.33 -0.72
C ARG A 232 8.34 -15.82 0.15
N ASP A 233 8.27 -16.22 1.43
CA ASP A 233 7.19 -15.82 2.34
C ASP A 233 7.13 -14.30 2.49
N TYR A 234 8.30 -13.65 2.58
CA TYR A 234 8.38 -12.18 2.64
C TYR A 234 7.72 -11.49 1.44
N LEU A 235 7.82 -12.10 0.26
CA LEU A 235 7.23 -11.59 -0.97
C LEU A 235 5.71 -11.81 -0.98
N LEU A 236 5.27 -13.02 -0.56
CA LEU A 236 3.86 -13.35 -0.37
C LEU A 236 3.20 -12.44 0.68
N GLU A 237 3.87 -12.17 1.80
CA GLU A 237 3.40 -11.22 2.82
C GLU A 237 3.27 -9.81 2.25
N PHE A 238 4.27 -9.35 1.49
CA PHE A 238 4.24 -8.01 0.89
C PHE A 238 3.11 -7.87 -0.14
N LEU A 239 2.98 -8.82 -1.07
CA LEU A 239 1.87 -8.81 -2.04
C LEU A 239 0.50 -8.90 -1.37
N SER A 240 0.38 -9.66 -0.27
CA SER A 240 -0.84 -9.71 0.54
C SER A 240 -1.14 -8.36 1.19
N ALA A 241 -0.13 -7.69 1.73
CA ALA A 241 -0.28 -6.36 2.32
C ALA A 241 -0.64 -5.30 1.28
N LEU A 242 -0.01 -5.33 0.10
CA LEU A 242 -0.37 -4.48 -1.04
C LEU A 242 -1.81 -4.72 -1.50
N SER A 243 -2.27 -5.98 -1.51
CA SER A 243 -3.64 -6.36 -1.84
C SER A 243 -4.66 -5.79 -0.85
N ILE A 244 -4.35 -5.83 0.46
CA ILE A 244 -5.20 -5.23 1.50
C ILE A 244 -5.22 -3.69 1.38
N MET A 245 -4.06 -3.07 1.20
CA MET A 245 -3.94 -1.62 1.00
C MET A 245 -4.72 -1.17 -0.25
N GLN A 246 -4.60 -1.89 -1.35
CA GLN A 246 -5.33 -1.60 -2.58
C GLN A 246 -6.85 -1.77 -2.42
N MET A 247 -7.31 -2.72 -1.60
CA MET A 247 -8.72 -2.84 -1.24
C MET A 247 -9.20 -1.61 -0.47
N HIS A 248 -8.39 -1.06 0.44
CA HIS A 248 -8.72 0.20 1.14
C HIS A 248 -8.81 1.37 0.15
N LEU A 249 -7.84 1.49 -0.77
CA LEU A 249 -7.87 2.49 -1.84
C LEU A 249 -9.09 2.34 -2.74
N SER A 250 -9.44 1.10 -3.13
CA SER A 250 -10.60 0.80 -3.96
C SER A 250 -11.92 1.24 -3.32
N ARG A 251 -12.07 1.01 -2.01
CA ARG A 251 -13.25 1.46 -1.25
C ARG A 251 -13.32 2.98 -1.19
N PHE A 252 -12.20 3.63 -0.96
CA PHE A 252 -12.17 5.10 -0.92
C PHE A 252 -12.41 5.70 -2.31
N ALA A 253 -11.85 5.10 -3.36
CA ALA A 253 -12.09 5.49 -4.74
C ALA A 253 -13.58 5.38 -5.12
N GLU A 254 -14.26 4.30 -4.69
CA GLU A 254 -15.70 4.15 -4.88
C GLU A 254 -16.48 5.30 -4.25
N GLU A 255 -16.15 5.68 -3.00
CA GLU A 255 -16.83 6.80 -2.35
C GLU A 255 -16.56 8.14 -3.06
N VAL A 256 -15.33 8.40 -3.50
CA VAL A 256 -15.02 9.61 -4.30
C VAL A 256 -15.82 9.64 -5.60
N ILE A 257 -15.96 8.49 -6.28
CA ILE A 257 -16.78 8.38 -7.50
C ILE A 257 -18.26 8.71 -7.21
N ILE A 258 -18.82 8.12 -6.14
CA ILE A 258 -20.20 8.40 -5.69
C ILE A 258 -20.33 9.87 -5.34
N TRP A 259 -19.43 10.42 -4.55
CA TRP A 259 -19.48 11.83 -4.13
C TRP A 259 -19.32 12.82 -5.27
N ASN A 260 -18.59 12.45 -6.33
CA ASN A 260 -18.41 13.29 -7.52
C ASN A 260 -19.57 13.17 -8.51
N SER A 261 -20.49 12.23 -8.32
CA SER A 261 -21.64 12.04 -9.22
C SER A 261 -22.57 13.27 -9.22
N ASN A 262 -23.36 13.42 -10.30
CA ASN A 262 -24.33 14.51 -10.42
C ASN A 262 -25.44 14.46 -9.35
N GLU A 263 -25.68 13.29 -8.80
CA GLU A 263 -26.69 13.03 -7.78
C GLU A 263 -26.21 13.46 -6.38
N TYR A 264 -24.92 13.22 -6.06
CA TYR A 264 -24.36 13.57 -4.75
C TYR A 264 -23.72 14.96 -4.73
N GLN A 265 -22.84 15.26 -5.66
CA GLN A 265 -22.12 16.55 -5.77
C GLN A 265 -21.38 16.97 -4.49
N PHE A 266 -20.94 16.00 -3.68
CA PHE A 266 -20.23 16.26 -2.43
C PHE A 266 -18.81 16.74 -2.66
N VAL A 267 -18.21 16.32 -3.78
CA VAL A 267 -16.85 16.71 -4.15
C VAL A 267 -16.78 17.16 -5.61
N THR A 268 -15.74 17.93 -5.90
CA THR A 268 -15.32 18.26 -7.26
C THR A 268 -13.85 17.89 -7.41
N ILE A 269 -13.56 16.97 -8.33
CA ILE A 269 -12.19 16.54 -8.63
C ILE A 269 -11.50 17.63 -9.47
N ASP A 270 -10.23 17.89 -9.22
CA ASP A 270 -9.43 18.82 -9.99
C ASP A 270 -9.27 18.38 -11.46
N ASP A 271 -9.09 19.32 -12.38
CA ASP A 271 -8.91 19.03 -13.80
C ASP A 271 -7.70 18.16 -14.09
N ALA A 272 -6.65 18.27 -13.26
CA ALA A 272 -5.45 17.45 -13.39
C ALA A 272 -5.69 15.95 -13.15
N TYR A 273 -6.76 15.57 -12.46
CA TYR A 273 -7.10 14.18 -12.09
C TYR A 273 -8.44 13.72 -12.68
N SER A 274 -8.90 14.36 -13.74
CA SER A 274 -10.16 14.05 -14.41
C SER A 274 -10.02 14.16 -15.90
N THR A 275 -10.91 13.52 -16.66
CA THR A 275 -10.96 13.65 -18.11
C THR A 275 -12.31 14.18 -18.58
N GLY A 276 -12.34 14.77 -19.79
CA GLY A 276 -13.56 15.20 -20.44
C GLY A 276 -14.09 14.14 -21.39
N SER A 277 -15.17 14.51 -22.11
CA SER A 277 -15.73 13.70 -23.20
C SER A 277 -15.50 14.43 -24.54
N SER A 278 -15.12 13.68 -25.57
CA SER A 278 -14.95 14.23 -26.92
C SER A 278 -16.26 14.65 -27.59
N ILE A 279 -17.40 14.18 -27.06
CA ILE A 279 -18.75 14.45 -27.64
C ILE A 279 -19.65 15.23 -26.69
N MET A 280 -19.40 15.15 -25.35
CA MET A 280 -20.23 15.80 -24.33
C MET A 280 -19.41 16.86 -23.60
N PRO A 281 -19.48 18.15 -23.98
CA PRO A 281 -18.58 19.18 -23.45
C PRO A 281 -18.79 19.47 -21.94
N GLN A 282 -19.93 19.09 -21.37
CA GLN A 282 -20.25 19.26 -19.95
C GLN A 282 -19.72 18.12 -19.07
N LYS A 283 -19.25 17.00 -19.68
CA LYS A 283 -18.90 15.79 -18.90
C LYS A 283 -17.47 15.85 -18.37
N LYS A 284 -17.32 15.54 -17.09
CA LYS A 284 -16.05 15.40 -16.39
C LYS A 284 -16.05 14.08 -15.63
N ASN A 285 -15.08 13.20 -15.93
CA ASN A 285 -15.04 11.83 -15.43
C ASN A 285 -14.03 11.68 -14.30
N PRO A 286 -14.29 10.84 -13.28
CA PRO A 286 -13.38 10.55 -12.19
C PRO A 286 -12.40 9.41 -12.53
N ASP A 287 -11.74 9.48 -13.70
CA ASP A 287 -10.98 8.34 -14.27
C ASP A 287 -9.87 7.80 -13.35
N ILE A 288 -9.19 8.68 -12.61
CA ILE A 288 -8.14 8.24 -11.68
C ILE A 288 -8.73 7.35 -10.58
N ALA A 289 -9.85 7.76 -9.98
CA ALA A 289 -10.53 6.96 -8.97
C ALA A 289 -11.03 5.61 -9.57
N GLU A 290 -11.57 5.63 -10.79
CA GLU A 290 -12.02 4.43 -11.47
C GLU A 290 -10.86 3.46 -11.77
N LEU A 291 -9.70 3.97 -12.23
CA LEU A 291 -8.52 3.16 -12.50
C LEU A 291 -7.91 2.58 -11.22
N VAL A 292 -7.86 3.35 -10.13
CA VAL A 292 -7.43 2.85 -8.82
C VAL A 292 -8.33 1.70 -8.37
N ARG A 293 -9.65 1.83 -8.49
CA ARG A 293 -10.61 0.76 -8.23
C ARG A 293 -10.37 -0.45 -9.13
N GLY A 294 -10.19 -0.25 -10.44
CA GLY A 294 -10.01 -1.31 -11.42
C GLY A 294 -8.71 -2.10 -11.27
N LYS A 295 -7.59 -1.44 -10.93
CA LYS A 295 -6.27 -2.07 -10.74
C LYS A 295 -6.20 -3.04 -9.54
N THR A 296 -7.15 -2.99 -8.63
CA THR A 296 -7.27 -3.90 -7.50
C THR A 296 -7.29 -5.37 -7.94
N GLY A 297 -8.05 -5.69 -8.99
CA GLY A 297 -8.12 -7.05 -9.53
C GLY A 297 -6.79 -7.56 -10.07
N ARG A 298 -5.96 -6.68 -10.66
CA ARG A 298 -4.63 -7.03 -11.16
C ARG A 298 -3.70 -7.44 -10.02
N ILE A 299 -3.61 -6.63 -8.96
CA ILE A 299 -2.78 -6.91 -7.78
C ILE A 299 -3.22 -8.21 -7.08
N TYR A 300 -4.53 -8.48 -7.00
CA TYR A 300 -5.03 -9.77 -6.48
C TYR A 300 -4.61 -10.95 -7.35
N GLY A 301 -4.63 -10.77 -8.68
CA GLY A 301 -4.19 -11.79 -9.63
C GLY A 301 -2.71 -12.14 -9.45
N ASP A 302 -1.85 -11.15 -9.29
CA ASP A 302 -0.41 -11.32 -9.07
C ASP A 302 -0.11 -12.05 -7.76
N MET A 303 -0.75 -11.63 -6.66
CA MET A 303 -0.65 -12.33 -5.38
C MET A 303 -1.05 -13.80 -5.50
N MET A 304 -2.17 -14.07 -6.15
CA MET A 304 -2.66 -15.45 -6.33
C MET A 304 -1.75 -16.27 -7.25
N SER A 305 -1.15 -15.63 -8.27
CA SER A 305 -0.16 -16.26 -9.15
C SER A 305 1.04 -16.74 -8.36
N LEU A 306 1.61 -15.89 -7.47
CA LEU A 306 2.75 -16.27 -6.66
C LEU A 306 2.42 -17.40 -5.66
N PHE A 307 1.26 -17.33 -4.98
CA PHE A 307 0.80 -18.43 -4.13
C PHE A 307 0.71 -19.74 -4.91
N THR A 308 0.20 -19.67 -6.14
CA THR A 308 0.04 -20.85 -7.00
C THR A 308 1.39 -21.40 -7.46
N THR A 309 2.34 -20.55 -7.77
CA THR A 309 3.71 -20.95 -8.13
C THR A 309 4.39 -21.68 -6.96
N MET A 310 4.32 -21.11 -5.76
CA MET A 310 5.03 -21.63 -4.60
C MET A 310 4.43 -22.90 -4.00
N LYS A 311 3.12 -23.15 -4.13
CA LYS A 311 2.37 -24.19 -3.39
C LYS A 311 2.85 -25.62 -3.54
N GLY A 312 3.57 -25.96 -4.59
CA GLY A 312 3.85 -27.37 -4.93
C GLY A 312 5.28 -27.66 -5.34
N ILE A 313 6.19 -26.69 -5.27
CA ILE A 313 7.60 -26.88 -5.60
C ILE A 313 8.35 -27.50 -4.42
N PRO A 314 9.33 -28.39 -4.65
CA PRO A 314 10.19 -28.94 -3.60
C PRO A 314 11.15 -27.88 -3.05
N LEU A 315 11.81 -28.21 -1.91
CA LEU A 315 12.76 -27.33 -1.25
C LEU A 315 13.96 -26.94 -2.15
N ALA A 316 14.73 -25.99 -1.69
CA ALA A 316 15.80 -25.32 -2.38
C ALA A 316 15.27 -24.47 -3.56
N TYR A 317 15.99 -24.42 -4.69
CA TYR A 317 15.61 -23.60 -5.83
C TYR A 317 15.10 -24.45 -7.00
N ASN A 318 13.98 -24.04 -7.57
CA ASN A 318 13.45 -24.54 -8.84
C ASN A 318 13.21 -23.36 -9.77
N LYS A 319 13.31 -23.57 -11.08
CA LYS A 319 13.16 -22.51 -12.10
C LYS A 319 11.79 -21.81 -12.05
N ASP A 320 10.77 -22.48 -11.51
CA ASP A 320 9.43 -21.93 -11.20
C ASP A 320 9.54 -20.61 -10.41
N MET A 321 10.50 -20.49 -9.52
CA MET A 321 10.74 -19.28 -8.71
C MET A 321 11.17 -18.07 -9.54
N GLN A 322 11.47 -18.21 -10.85
CA GLN A 322 11.72 -17.09 -11.72
C GLN A 322 10.46 -16.22 -11.90
N GLU A 323 9.27 -16.87 -11.80
CA GLU A 323 7.96 -16.21 -11.91
C GLU A 323 7.65 -15.27 -10.73
N ASP A 324 8.43 -15.31 -9.65
CA ASP A 324 8.29 -14.42 -8.50
C ASP A 324 8.49 -12.93 -8.85
N LYS A 325 9.31 -12.65 -9.89
CA LYS A 325 9.76 -11.30 -10.21
C LYS A 325 8.72 -10.48 -10.94
N GLU A 326 8.15 -11.00 -12.02
CA GLU A 326 7.23 -10.25 -12.87
C GLU A 326 5.96 -9.86 -12.10
N VAL A 327 5.37 -10.80 -11.37
CA VAL A 327 4.17 -10.52 -10.54
C VAL A 327 4.46 -9.57 -9.38
N ALA A 328 5.65 -9.67 -8.76
CA ALA A 328 6.05 -8.77 -7.69
C ALA A 328 6.28 -7.34 -8.23
N PHE A 329 7.04 -7.21 -9.31
CA PHE A 329 7.33 -5.91 -9.91
C PHE A 329 6.06 -5.21 -10.39
N ASP A 330 5.15 -5.95 -11.02
CA ASP A 330 3.88 -5.42 -11.50
C ASP A 330 2.98 -4.94 -10.34
N SER A 331 2.82 -5.76 -9.32
CA SER A 331 2.03 -5.41 -8.13
C SER A 331 2.58 -4.19 -7.39
N ILE A 332 3.90 -4.15 -7.18
CA ILE A 332 4.57 -3.04 -6.48
C ILE A 332 4.36 -1.74 -7.25
N ASP A 333 4.66 -1.73 -8.56
CA ASP A 333 4.53 -0.54 -9.41
C ASP A 333 3.08 -0.04 -9.43
N ASN A 334 2.11 -0.94 -9.64
CA ASN A 334 0.71 -0.56 -9.69
C ASN A 334 0.19 -0.06 -8.34
N ALA A 335 0.53 -0.71 -7.24
CA ALA A 335 0.09 -0.32 -5.89
C ALA A 335 0.68 1.04 -5.47
N GLN A 336 1.98 1.25 -5.67
CA GLN A 336 2.65 2.52 -5.37
C GLN A 336 2.10 3.67 -6.22
N ASN A 337 1.94 3.46 -7.53
CA ASN A 337 1.36 4.47 -8.43
C ASN A 337 -0.09 4.82 -8.06
N CYS A 338 -0.91 3.82 -7.72
CA CYS A 338 -2.27 4.07 -7.24
C CYS A 338 -2.27 4.91 -5.97
N LEU A 339 -1.40 4.61 -5.02
CA LEU A 339 -1.30 5.33 -3.75
C LEU A 339 -0.85 6.78 -3.96
N ILE A 340 0.17 7.02 -4.79
CA ILE A 340 0.68 8.35 -5.13
C ILE A 340 -0.43 9.19 -5.79
N LEU A 341 -0.99 8.69 -6.90
CA LEU A 341 -1.98 9.43 -7.68
C LEU A 341 -3.26 9.73 -6.87
N PHE A 342 -3.69 8.76 -6.06
CA PHE A 342 -4.87 8.95 -5.22
C PHE A 342 -4.63 9.97 -4.09
N THR A 343 -3.44 9.93 -3.47
CA THR A 343 -3.04 10.91 -2.44
C THR A 343 -2.99 12.33 -3.02
N ASP A 344 -2.39 12.50 -4.19
CA ASP A 344 -2.30 13.81 -4.85
C ASP A 344 -3.67 14.32 -5.30
N MET A 345 -4.54 13.44 -5.80
CA MET A 345 -5.93 13.77 -6.11
C MET A 345 -6.69 14.25 -4.86
N LEU A 346 -6.52 13.59 -3.71
CA LEU A 346 -7.16 13.99 -2.46
C LEU A 346 -6.74 15.39 -2.00
N ARG A 347 -5.47 15.78 -2.18
CA ARG A 347 -4.94 17.11 -1.82
C ARG A 347 -5.61 18.24 -2.58
N THR A 348 -6.09 17.96 -3.78
CA THR A 348 -6.71 18.94 -4.67
C THR A 348 -8.23 18.85 -4.70
N LEU A 349 -8.81 17.86 -4.01
CA LEU A 349 -10.24 17.60 -3.98
C LEU A 349 -10.99 18.75 -3.28
N LYS A 350 -11.99 19.30 -3.93
CA LYS A 350 -12.84 20.36 -3.37
C LYS A 350 -14.07 19.73 -2.75
N PHE A 351 -14.26 19.93 -1.45
CA PHE A 351 -15.44 19.47 -0.71
C PHE A 351 -16.55 20.52 -0.71
N ASN A 352 -17.72 20.17 -1.20
CA ASN A 352 -18.88 21.04 -1.33
C ASN A 352 -19.68 21.08 0.00
N LYS A 353 -19.14 21.76 1.03
CA LYS A 353 -19.66 21.79 2.41
C LYS A 353 -21.15 22.04 2.48
N ASN A 354 -21.65 23.05 1.73
CA ASN A 354 -23.06 23.39 1.72
C ASN A 354 -23.98 22.30 1.15
N VAL A 355 -23.49 21.54 0.17
CA VAL A 355 -24.25 20.41 -0.42
C VAL A 355 -24.31 19.26 0.58
N MET A 356 -23.19 18.95 1.22
CA MET A 356 -23.10 17.92 2.27
C MET A 356 -24.04 18.25 3.44
N GLU A 357 -23.98 19.46 3.97
CA GLU A 357 -24.81 19.92 5.09
C GLU A 357 -26.30 19.85 4.75
N LYS A 358 -26.74 20.44 3.61
CA LYS A 358 -28.12 20.32 3.14
C LYS A 358 -28.57 18.86 2.96
N SER A 359 -27.67 17.99 2.53
CA SER A 359 -27.97 16.57 2.41
C SER A 359 -28.13 15.89 3.77
N ALA A 360 -27.34 16.30 4.78
CA ALA A 360 -27.45 15.80 6.15
C ALA A 360 -28.77 16.18 6.83
N MET A 361 -29.34 17.33 6.48
CA MET A 361 -30.65 17.78 6.99
C MET A 361 -31.86 17.02 6.41
N LYS A 362 -31.66 16.19 5.38
CA LYS A 362 -32.72 15.44 4.71
C LYS A 362 -32.64 13.95 5.02
N GLY A 363 -33.81 13.29 5.02
CA GLY A 363 -33.89 11.83 5.19
C GLY A 363 -33.91 11.40 6.64
N PHE A 364 -34.43 12.25 7.52
CA PHE A 364 -34.65 11.93 8.93
C PHE A 364 -33.40 11.48 9.69
N THR A 365 -32.25 12.03 9.35
CA THR A 365 -30.96 11.66 9.99
C THR A 365 -30.94 11.94 11.48
N ASN A 366 -31.83 12.82 11.96
CA ASN A 366 -32.03 13.21 13.36
C ASN A 366 -33.12 12.37 14.09
N ALA A 367 -33.73 11.39 13.44
CA ALA A 367 -34.81 10.60 14.05
C ALA A 367 -34.36 9.81 15.30
N THR A 368 -33.12 9.28 15.28
CA THR A 368 -32.54 8.60 16.46
C THR A 368 -32.39 9.59 17.64
N ASP A 369 -31.94 10.80 17.36
CA ASP A 369 -31.75 11.84 18.40
C ASP A 369 -33.10 12.30 18.97
N ALA A 370 -34.17 12.32 18.15
CA ALA A 370 -35.52 12.55 18.62
C ALA A 370 -36.07 11.44 19.51
N ALA A 371 -35.73 10.19 19.22
CA ALA A 371 -36.06 9.06 20.10
C ALA A 371 -35.29 9.12 21.43
N ASP A 372 -33.99 9.43 21.37
CA ASP A 372 -33.16 9.61 22.57
C ASP A 372 -33.66 10.78 23.44
N TYR A 373 -34.16 11.87 22.83
CA TYR A 373 -34.80 12.98 23.54
C TYR A 373 -35.98 12.49 24.40
N LEU A 374 -36.88 11.67 23.84
CA LEU A 374 -38.00 11.13 24.58
C LEU A 374 -37.52 10.17 25.72
N VAL A 375 -36.46 9.40 25.47
CA VAL A 375 -35.88 8.52 26.50
C VAL A 375 -35.35 9.35 27.68
N VAL A 376 -34.69 10.46 27.42
CA VAL A 376 -34.23 11.39 28.49
C VAL A 376 -35.42 11.98 29.28
N LYS A 377 -36.56 12.16 28.64
CA LYS A 377 -37.83 12.63 29.27
C LYS A 377 -38.56 11.48 30.01
N GLY A 378 -38.03 10.25 30.01
CA GLY A 378 -38.58 9.11 30.76
C GLY A 378 -39.39 8.11 29.97
N VAL A 379 -39.51 8.27 28.65
CA VAL A 379 -40.21 7.30 27.77
C VAL A 379 -39.30 6.09 27.52
N PRO A 380 -39.77 4.84 27.68
CA PRO A 380 -38.97 3.68 27.35
C PRO A 380 -38.51 3.68 25.90
N PHE A 381 -37.26 3.25 25.59
CA PHE A 381 -36.68 3.35 24.25
C PHE A 381 -37.55 2.70 23.15
N ARG A 382 -38.17 1.56 23.43
CA ARG A 382 -39.04 0.87 22.45
C ARG A 382 -40.26 1.71 22.10
N ASP A 383 -40.84 2.38 23.06
CA ASP A 383 -42.00 3.24 22.89
C ASP A 383 -41.59 4.54 22.17
N ALA A 384 -40.49 5.15 22.60
CA ALA A 384 -39.89 6.32 21.92
C ALA A 384 -39.63 6.03 20.43
N HIS A 385 -39.00 4.89 20.13
CA HIS A 385 -38.74 4.47 18.76
C HIS A 385 -40.05 4.31 17.94
N SER A 386 -41.09 3.73 18.52
CA SER A 386 -42.40 3.59 17.88
C SER A 386 -43.06 4.96 17.58
N VAL A 387 -43.01 5.87 18.57
CA VAL A 387 -43.51 7.23 18.42
C VAL A 387 -42.81 7.97 17.29
N ILE A 388 -41.47 7.92 17.27
CA ILE A 388 -40.71 8.57 16.20
C ILE A 388 -40.95 7.94 14.84
N GLY A 389 -41.14 6.62 14.77
CA GLY A 389 -41.53 5.93 13.54
C GLY A 389 -42.87 6.46 12.98
N GLN A 390 -43.85 6.75 13.83
CA GLN A 390 -45.12 7.34 13.43
C GLN A 390 -44.95 8.80 12.96
N ILE A 391 -44.11 9.58 13.65
CA ILE A 391 -43.77 10.96 13.25
C ILE A 391 -43.08 10.96 11.87
N VAL A 392 -42.11 10.08 11.64
CA VAL A 392 -41.43 9.94 10.34
C VAL A 392 -42.44 9.61 9.24
N LEU A 393 -43.38 8.68 9.46
CA LEU A 393 -44.40 8.35 8.51
C LEU A 393 -45.29 9.58 8.20
N HIS A 394 -45.72 10.30 9.24
CA HIS A 394 -46.49 11.53 9.09
C HIS A 394 -45.73 12.57 8.26
N CYS A 395 -44.43 12.76 8.53
CA CYS A 395 -43.58 13.67 7.79
C CYS A 395 -43.45 13.29 6.30
N ILE A 396 -43.31 11.97 6.01
CA ILE A 396 -43.27 11.46 4.63
C ILE A 396 -44.60 11.80 3.89
N GLU A 397 -45.74 11.59 4.55
CA GLU A 397 -47.07 11.88 3.96
C GLU A 397 -47.29 13.41 3.71
N LYS A 398 -46.64 14.24 4.51
CA LYS A 398 -46.72 15.70 4.43
C LYS A 398 -45.62 16.37 3.63
N ASP A 399 -44.63 15.60 3.16
CA ASP A 399 -43.41 16.09 2.50
C ASP A 399 -42.67 17.15 3.33
N CYS A 400 -42.46 16.88 4.63
CA CYS A 400 -41.78 17.76 5.58
C CYS A 400 -40.74 17.04 6.42
N ALA A 401 -39.88 17.75 7.14
CA ALA A 401 -38.94 17.20 8.11
C ALA A 401 -39.55 17.20 9.53
N ILE A 402 -38.91 16.51 10.49
CA ILE A 402 -39.37 16.45 11.89
C ILE A 402 -39.34 17.86 12.52
N ASP A 403 -38.33 18.64 12.20
CA ASP A 403 -38.14 20.03 12.69
C ASP A 403 -39.07 21.07 12.05
N ASP A 404 -39.79 20.70 10.98
CA ASP A 404 -40.85 21.53 10.39
C ASP A 404 -42.20 21.40 11.15
N LEU A 405 -42.37 20.37 11.97
CA LEU A 405 -43.60 20.19 12.73
C LEU A 405 -43.68 21.14 13.93
N ASP A 406 -44.85 21.75 14.15
CA ASP A 406 -45.10 22.56 15.34
C ASP A 406 -45.21 21.68 16.60
N ILE A 407 -44.96 22.28 17.78
CA ILE A 407 -44.96 21.58 19.02
C ILE A 407 -46.29 20.93 19.39
N ASP A 408 -47.40 21.54 18.98
CA ASP A 408 -48.75 21.01 19.25
C ASP A 408 -49.02 19.75 18.42
N THR A 409 -48.43 19.66 17.23
CA THR A 409 -48.46 18.46 16.40
C THR A 409 -47.59 17.35 16.99
N LEU A 410 -46.38 17.66 17.45
CA LEU A 410 -45.50 16.66 18.12
C LEU A 410 -46.17 16.14 19.40
N LYS A 411 -46.82 17.00 20.22
CA LYS A 411 -47.54 16.62 21.43
C LYS A 411 -48.73 15.69 21.19
N LYS A 412 -49.29 15.63 19.98
CA LYS A 412 -50.32 14.64 19.63
C LYS A 412 -49.77 13.18 19.54
N PHE A 413 -48.49 13.04 19.22
CA PHE A 413 -47.83 11.73 19.20
C PHE A 413 -47.38 11.33 20.59
N ASP A 414 -46.78 12.27 21.36
CA ASP A 414 -46.36 12.02 22.75
C ASP A 414 -46.33 13.36 23.53
N SER A 415 -46.92 13.35 24.72
CA SER A 415 -47.03 14.55 25.57
C SER A 415 -45.70 15.02 26.18
N HIS A 416 -44.65 14.22 26.14
CA HIS A 416 -43.33 14.57 26.65
C HIS A 416 -42.55 15.51 25.73
N PHE A 417 -42.97 15.75 24.49
CA PHE A 417 -42.36 16.78 23.65
C PHE A 417 -42.56 18.17 24.24
N ASP A 418 -41.47 18.98 24.19
CA ASP A 418 -41.49 20.38 24.50
C ASP A 418 -40.60 21.16 23.54
N ASN A 419 -40.60 22.51 23.61
CA ASN A 419 -39.87 23.38 22.65
C ASN A 419 -38.34 23.08 22.58
N ASP A 420 -37.74 22.48 23.60
CA ASP A 420 -36.35 22.08 23.61
C ASP A 420 -36.01 20.93 22.65
N ILE A 421 -37.00 20.28 22.04
CA ILE A 421 -36.79 19.25 20.99
C ILE A 421 -36.07 19.84 19.77
N TYR A 422 -36.37 21.05 19.34
CA TYR A 422 -35.78 21.63 18.13
C TYR A 422 -34.28 21.85 18.31
N ASP A 423 -33.79 22.20 19.48
CA ASP A 423 -32.37 22.27 19.81
C ASP A 423 -31.76 20.86 19.87
N ALA A 424 -32.48 19.90 20.46
CA ALA A 424 -32.02 18.54 20.64
C ALA A 424 -31.77 17.82 19.32
N ILE A 425 -32.63 18.05 18.31
CA ILE A 425 -32.56 17.40 16.97
C ILE A 425 -31.90 18.28 15.91
N SER A 426 -31.34 19.45 16.28
CA SER A 426 -30.61 20.27 15.32
C SER A 426 -29.37 19.47 14.80
N LEU A 427 -29.03 19.62 13.53
CA LEU A 427 -27.91 18.93 12.89
C LEU A 427 -26.63 19.04 13.72
N LYS A 428 -26.35 20.25 14.22
CA LYS A 428 -25.19 20.53 15.06
C LYS A 428 -25.23 19.72 16.36
N THR A 429 -26.33 19.76 17.08
CA THR A 429 -26.49 19.05 18.36
C THR A 429 -26.41 17.54 18.17
N CYS A 430 -27.03 17.00 17.12
CA CYS A 430 -26.94 15.58 16.78
C CYS A 430 -25.50 15.08 16.61
N VAL A 431 -24.61 15.90 16.06
CA VAL A 431 -23.20 15.53 15.91
C VAL A 431 -22.40 15.81 17.17
N GLU A 432 -22.50 17.02 17.74
CA GLU A 432 -21.63 17.50 18.82
C GLU A 432 -21.85 16.79 20.16
N LYS A 433 -23.05 16.27 20.44
CA LYS A 433 -23.32 15.47 21.64
C LYS A 433 -22.75 14.05 21.65
N ARG A 434 -22.22 13.58 20.51
CA ARG A 434 -21.55 12.28 20.43
C ARG A 434 -20.09 12.39 20.87
N LEU A 435 -19.84 12.28 22.19
CA LEU A 435 -18.57 12.61 22.87
C LEU A 435 -17.71 11.40 23.19
N THR A 436 -18.20 10.17 22.98
CA THR A 436 -17.40 8.96 23.22
C THR A 436 -16.21 8.92 22.26
N ILE A 437 -15.09 8.31 22.69
CA ILE A 437 -13.91 8.20 21.84
C ILE A 437 -14.25 7.47 20.52
N GLY A 438 -13.82 8.02 19.40
CA GLY A 438 -14.15 7.50 18.07
C GLY A 438 -15.51 7.97 17.51
N ALA A 439 -16.28 8.78 18.22
CA ALA A 439 -17.52 9.37 17.76
C ALA A 439 -17.28 10.69 16.97
N PRO A 440 -18.26 11.18 16.17
CA PRO A 440 -18.09 12.32 15.29
C PRO A 440 -18.09 13.69 15.99
N GLY A 441 -18.40 13.79 17.28
CA GLY A 441 -18.44 15.08 17.98
C GLY A 441 -17.07 15.77 17.95
N ILE A 442 -17.07 17.10 17.81
CA ILE A 442 -15.86 17.89 17.59
C ILE A 442 -14.79 17.63 18.66
N ASP A 443 -15.20 17.57 19.94
CA ASP A 443 -14.23 17.31 21.02
C ASP A 443 -13.72 15.87 21.07
N ALA A 444 -14.52 14.89 20.65
CA ALA A 444 -14.06 13.53 20.46
C ALA A 444 -13.06 13.44 19.29
N MET A 445 -13.36 14.11 18.17
CA MET A 445 -12.47 14.18 17.00
C MET A 445 -11.14 14.86 17.30
N LYS A 446 -11.12 15.96 18.06
CA LYS A 446 -9.86 16.61 18.48
C LYS A 446 -8.94 15.65 19.23
N LYS A 447 -9.51 14.81 20.10
CA LYS A 447 -8.72 13.80 20.85
C LYS A 447 -8.14 12.74 19.91
N VAL A 448 -8.95 12.24 18.97
CA VAL A 448 -8.50 11.23 17.99
C VAL A 448 -7.43 11.81 17.05
N ILE A 449 -7.61 13.03 16.56
CA ILE A 449 -6.63 13.74 15.73
C ILE A 449 -5.29 13.86 16.48
N ALA A 450 -5.29 14.25 17.74
CA ALA A 450 -4.05 14.35 18.54
C ALA A 450 -3.34 12.98 18.69
N ILE A 451 -4.09 11.91 18.95
CA ILE A 451 -3.54 10.54 18.99
C ILE A 451 -2.92 10.15 17.64
N ASN A 452 -3.59 10.49 16.54
CA ASN A 452 -3.13 10.17 15.19
C ASN A 452 -1.90 11.00 14.78
N GLU A 453 -1.78 12.25 15.25
CA GLU A 453 -0.56 13.05 15.09
C GLU A 453 0.64 12.40 15.77
N ASP A 454 0.47 11.93 17.00
CA ASP A 454 1.56 11.29 17.75
C ASP A 454 1.95 9.94 17.12
N PHE A 455 0.98 9.19 16.63
CA PHE A 455 1.24 7.98 15.85
C PHE A 455 2.08 8.30 14.59
N LEU A 456 1.68 9.30 13.81
CA LEU A 456 2.39 9.69 12.57
C LEU A 456 3.84 10.13 12.88
N LYS A 457 4.06 10.89 13.97
CA LYS A 457 5.41 11.24 14.43
C LYS A 457 6.25 10.01 14.79
N SER A 458 5.62 8.95 15.33
CA SER A 458 6.31 7.70 15.71
C SER A 458 6.75 6.87 14.50
N LEU A 459 6.10 7.01 13.35
CA LEU A 459 6.46 6.34 12.11
C LEU A 459 7.64 6.99 11.38
N LYS A 460 7.91 8.28 11.66
CA LYS A 460 9.01 9.06 11.05
C LYS A 460 10.33 8.93 11.84
N LYS A 461 10.31 8.27 12.99
CA LYS A 461 11.49 7.94 13.81
C LYS A 461 12.01 6.55 13.47
#